data_e7700f61ce11f620d72071e68f3da839
#
_entry.id   e7700f61ce11f620d72071e68f3da839
#
_cell.length_a   1.000
_cell.length_b   1.000
_cell.length_c   1.000
_cell.angle_alpha   90.00
_cell.angle_beta   90.00
_cell.angle_gamma   90.00
#
_symmetry.space_group_name_H-M   'P 1'
#
loop_
_entity.id
_entity.type
_entity.pdbx_description
1 polymer ?
#
loop_
_entity_poly.entity_id
_entity_poly.type
_entity_poly.pdbx_seq_one_letter_code
_entity_poly.pdbx_strand_id
1 'polypeptide(L)'
;MTQILRSCIFFLAVVVAGCSDHRFDADVSNIEYRAEFERLDKAVFALDRDEPLPGYRALLEKHDVVFVDYVEDIMRTGEASSPSASSDLMRFTEERVWSGLQEHIESVFPQLTPFEQELRKGLKRFAYFFNANQLPRLAAYNSGYNVGIYP
;
A
#
# COMPACT_ATOMS: atom_id res chain seq x y z
N MET A 1 -5.50 -55.75 20.16
CA MET A 1 -6.14 -54.40 20.13
C MET A 1 -5.25 -53.31 20.71
N THR A 2 -4.49 -53.55 21.74
CA THR A 2 -3.62 -52.57 22.41
C THR A 2 -2.38 -52.12 21.60
N GLN A 3 -1.81 -52.95 20.74
CA GLN A 3 -0.66 -52.60 19.91
C GLN A 3 -1.02 -51.65 18.75
N ILE A 4 -2.18 -51.86 18.11
CA ILE A 4 -2.67 -51.02 17.03
C ILE A 4 -2.97 -49.61 17.55
N LEU A 5 -3.59 -49.52 18.73
CA LEU A 5 -3.91 -48.24 19.38
C LEU A 5 -2.64 -47.44 19.74
N ARG A 6 -1.58 -48.13 20.23
CA ARG A 6 -0.29 -47.49 20.52
C ARG A 6 0.42 -47.00 19.26
N SER A 7 0.34 -47.77 18.16
CA SER A 7 0.91 -47.37 16.86
C SER A 7 0.19 -46.18 16.27
N CYS A 8 -1.14 -46.10 16.35
CA CYS A 8 -1.92 -44.95 15.89
C CYS A 8 -1.64 -43.68 16.70
N ILE A 9 -1.48 -43.80 18.01
CA ILE A 9 -1.15 -42.65 18.89
C ILE A 9 0.25 -42.11 18.56
N PHE A 10 1.22 -43.01 18.30
CA PHE A 10 2.58 -42.60 17.93
C PHE A 10 2.62 -41.89 16.55
N PHE A 11 1.84 -42.37 15.58
CA PHE A 11 1.71 -41.76 14.26
C PHE A 11 1.04 -40.39 14.33
N LEU A 12 0.01 -40.24 15.16
CA LEU A 12 -0.69 -38.98 15.37
C LEU A 12 0.21 -37.94 16.04
N ALA A 13 1.05 -38.35 16.98
CA ALA A 13 2.01 -37.44 17.66
C ALA A 13 3.10 -36.93 16.71
N VAL A 14 3.54 -37.73 15.75
CA VAL A 14 4.54 -37.31 14.74
C VAL A 14 3.97 -36.31 13.75
N VAL A 15 2.69 -36.43 13.37
CA VAL A 15 2.05 -35.49 12.44
C VAL A 15 1.85 -34.09 13.06
N VAL A 16 1.63 -34.01 14.38
CA VAL A 16 1.43 -32.73 15.08
C VAL A 16 2.77 -32.01 15.33
N ALA A 17 3.89 -32.69 15.36
CA ALA A 17 5.22 -32.10 15.57
C ALA A 17 5.83 -31.47 14.29
N GLY A 18 5.23 -31.71 13.12
CA GLY A 18 5.79 -31.29 11.83
C GLY A 18 5.43 -29.88 11.36
N CYS A 19 4.59 -29.12 12.08
CA CYS A 19 4.07 -27.83 11.61
C CYS A 19 4.58 -26.60 12.37
N SER A 20 5.69 -26.66 13.06
CA SER A 20 6.29 -25.48 13.70
C SER A 20 7.57 -25.02 13.00
N ASP A 21 7.48 -24.75 11.70
CA ASP A 21 8.58 -24.13 10.98
C ASP A 21 8.59 -22.61 11.27
N HIS A 22 9.09 -22.24 12.45
CA HIS A 22 9.32 -20.85 12.87
C HIS A 22 10.51 -20.20 12.13
N ARG A 23 10.89 -20.77 11.00
CA ARG A 23 12.04 -20.39 10.21
C ARG A 23 12.03 -18.91 9.76
N PHE A 24 10.84 -18.33 9.66
CA PHE A 24 10.63 -16.93 9.30
C PHE A 24 10.13 -16.06 10.45
N ASP A 25 10.10 -16.60 11.67
CA ASP A 25 9.67 -15.86 12.85
C ASP A 25 10.89 -15.23 13.56
N ALA A 26 11.47 -14.23 12.88
CA ALA A 26 12.58 -13.48 13.44
C ALA A 26 12.06 -12.42 14.43
N ASP A 27 12.76 -12.22 15.53
CA ASP A 27 12.52 -11.07 16.39
C ASP A 27 12.99 -9.80 15.68
N VAL A 28 12.04 -9.00 15.26
CA VAL A 28 12.25 -7.73 14.55
C VAL A 28 11.88 -6.52 15.42
N SER A 29 11.79 -6.70 16.74
CA SER A 29 11.40 -5.65 17.68
C SER A 29 12.38 -4.47 17.65
N ASN A 30 13.67 -4.75 17.41
CA ASN A 30 14.76 -3.78 17.36
C ASN A 30 14.79 -2.94 16.08
N ILE A 31 14.01 -3.31 15.06
CA ILE A 31 13.98 -2.58 13.80
C ILE A 31 12.97 -1.45 13.92
N GLU A 32 13.46 -0.21 13.93
CA GLU A 32 12.58 0.96 13.89
C GLU A 32 12.10 1.19 12.47
N TYR A 33 10.80 1.08 12.28
CA TYR A 33 10.15 1.43 11.02
C TYR A 33 8.73 1.91 11.28
N ARG A 34 8.42 3.09 10.78
CA ARG A 34 7.08 3.68 10.81
C ARG A 34 6.49 3.56 9.41
N ALA A 35 5.66 2.54 9.22
CA ALA A 35 4.86 2.43 8.02
C ALA A 35 3.59 3.27 8.21
N GLU A 36 3.54 4.40 7.57
CA GLU A 36 2.35 5.24 7.47
C GLU A 36 2.00 5.38 6.00
N PHE A 37 0.73 5.16 5.67
CA PHE A 37 0.26 5.42 4.31
C PHE A 37 0.09 6.92 4.09
N GLU A 38 0.75 7.42 3.08
CA GLU A 38 0.41 8.72 2.52
C GLU A 38 -0.88 8.58 1.72
N ARG A 39 -1.96 9.25 2.17
CA ARG A 39 -3.29 9.21 1.55
C ARG A 39 -3.32 10.13 0.33
N LEU A 40 -2.60 9.70 -0.72
CA LEU A 40 -2.55 10.41 -1.99
C LEU A 40 -3.93 10.50 -2.64
N ASP A 41 -4.76 9.45 -2.47
CA ASP A 41 -6.17 9.45 -2.88
C ASP A 41 -6.92 10.67 -2.32
N LYS A 42 -6.85 10.90 -1.02
CA LYS A 42 -7.54 12.05 -0.39
C LYS A 42 -6.94 13.38 -0.83
N ALA A 43 -5.63 13.44 -0.91
CA ALA A 43 -4.94 14.68 -1.26
C ALA A 43 -5.24 15.15 -2.69
N VAL A 44 -5.34 14.22 -3.64
CA VAL A 44 -5.69 14.50 -5.04
C VAL A 44 -7.14 14.95 -5.16
N PHE A 45 -8.08 14.26 -4.50
CA PHE A 45 -9.51 14.62 -4.56
C PHE A 45 -9.86 15.84 -3.71
N ALA A 46 -8.94 16.34 -2.89
CA ALA A 46 -9.08 17.58 -2.11
C ALA A 46 -8.45 18.81 -2.79
N LEU A 47 -7.93 18.68 -4.01
CA LEU A 47 -7.42 19.81 -4.78
C LEU A 47 -8.50 20.86 -5.00
N ASP A 48 -8.12 22.15 -4.94
CA ASP A 48 -9.01 23.25 -5.25
C ASP A 48 -9.41 23.19 -6.73
N ARG A 49 -10.71 23.22 -7.01
CA ARG A 49 -11.26 23.12 -8.37
C ARG A 49 -11.00 24.37 -9.20
N ASP A 50 -11.04 25.52 -8.56
CA ASP A 50 -10.87 26.81 -9.24
C ASP A 50 -9.40 27.12 -9.46
N GLU A 51 -8.53 26.73 -8.52
CA GLU A 51 -7.09 26.96 -8.58
C GLU A 51 -6.29 25.67 -8.24
N PRO A 52 -6.30 24.64 -9.09
CA PRO A 52 -5.66 23.35 -8.76
C PRO A 52 -4.13 23.42 -8.75
N LEU A 53 -3.52 24.37 -9.47
CA LEU A 53 -2.07 24.41 -9.69
C LEU A 53 -1.23 24.52 -8.40
N PRO A 54 -1.58 25.37 -7.42
CA PRO A 54 -0.81 25.44 -6.18
C PRO A 54 -0.81 24.13 -5.40
N GLY A 55 -1.97 23.49 -5.27
CA GLY A 55 -2.12 22.18 -4.61
C GLY A 55 -1.39 21.07 -5.37
N TYR A 56 -1.50 21.06 -6.69
CA TYR A 56 -0.79 20.12 -7.56
C TYR A 56 0.73 20.21 -7.37
N ARG A 57 1.29 21.40 -7.36
CA ARG A 57 2.72 21.64 -7.12
C ARG A 57 3.16 21.17 -5.73
N ALA A 58 2.33 21.41 -4.72
CA ALA A 58 2.60 20.94 -3.36
C ALA A 58 2.62 19.40 -3.28
N LEU A 59 1.73 18.71 -4.02
CA LEU A 59 1.74 17.24 -4.12
C LEU A 59 2.99 16.74 -4.85
N LEU A 60 3.38 17.40 -5.95
CA LEU A 60 4.57 17.04 -6.70
C LEU A 60 5.83 17.21 -5.84
N GLU A 61 5.95 18.30 -5.11
CA GLU A 61 7.09 18.55 -4.20
C GLU A 61 7.12 17.53 -3.03
N LYS A 62 5.97 17.23 -2.46
CA LYS A 62 5.88 16.36 -1.28
C LYS A 62 6.09 14.89 -1.61
N HIS A 63 5.53 14.42 -2.72
CA HIS A 63 5.48 12.99 -3.06
C HIS A 63 6.49 12.60 -4.15
N ASP A 64 7.08 13.60 -4.82
CA ASP A 64 8.16 13.44 -5.81
C ASP A 64 7.85 12.33 -6.84
N VAL A 65 8.74 11.38 -7.02
CA VAL A 65 8.64 10.26 -7.96
C VAL A 65 7.28 9.53 -7.86
N VAL A 66 6.76 9.30 -6.65
CA VAL A 66 5.48 8.60 -6.46
C VAL A 66 4.32 9.35 -7.10
N PHE A 67 4.33 10.69 -7.06
CA PHE A 67 3.28 11.49 -7.68
C PHE A 67 3.45 11.58 -9.19
N VAL A 68 4.70 11.60 -9.69
CA VAL A 68 4.99 11.52 -11.12
C VAL A 68 4.47 10.20 -11.69
N ASP A 69 4.85 9.07 -11.09
CA ASP A 69 4.38 7.74 -11.50
C ASP A 69 2.84 7.65 -11.46
N TYR A 70 2.21 8.26 -10.44
CA TYR A 70 0.77 8.29 -10.34
C TYR A 70 0.12 9.02 -11.52
N VAL A 71 0.63 10.20 -11.89
CA VAL A 71 0.08 11.03 -12.99
C VAL A 71 0.37 10.42 -14.35
N GLU A 72 1.61 9.96 -14.58
CA GLU A 72 2.08 9.55 -15.91
C GLU A 72 1.76 8.10 -16.22
N ASP A 73 2.02 7.18 -15.29
CA ASP A 73 1.94 5.74 -15.53
C ASP A 73 0.60 5.13 -15.10
N ILE A 74 0.07 5.57 -13.95
CA ILE A 74 -1.16 5.00 -13.39
C ILE A 74 -2.37 5.69 -13.99
N MET A 75 -2.47 7.00 -13.86
CA MET A 75 -3.60 7.77 -14.38
C MET A 75 -3.48 8.05 -15.87
N ARG A 76 -2.28 8.10 -16.41
CA ARG A 76 -1.98 8.37 -17.82
C ARG A 76 -2.60 9.68 -18.32
N THR A 77 -2.57 10.69 -17.47
CA THR A 77 -3.11 12.01 -17.78
C THR A 77 -2.13 12.91 -18.53
N GLY A 78 -0.90 12.42 -18.79
CA GLY A 78 0.16 13.13 -19.49
C GLY A 78 1.38 13.35 -18.60
N GLU A 79 2.34 14.15 -19.08
CA GLU A 79 3.55 14.47 -18.32
C GLU A 79 3.22 15.31 -17.08
N ALA A 80 3.70 14.88 -15.90
CA ALA A 80 3.45 15.58 -14.63
C ALA A 80 4.00 17.02 -14.60
N SER A 81 5.01 17.30 -15.41
CA SER A 81 5.59 18.65 -15.57
C SER A 81 4.86 19.53 -16.60
N SER A 82 3.88 18.98 -17.32
CA SER A 82 3.12 19.71 -18.32
C SER A 82 2.35 20.89 -17.72
N PRO A 83 2.24 22.02 -18.45
CA PRO A 83 1.38 23.14 -18.02
C PRO A 83 -0.09 22.78 -17.80
N SER A 84 -0.60 21.74 -18.49
CA SER A 84 -1.97 21.26 -18.35
C SER A 84 -2.15 20.19 -17.28
N ALA A 85 -1.07 19.64 -16.70
CA ALA A 85 -1.12 18.48 -15.83
C ALA A 85 -2.11 18.62 -14.64
N SER A 86 -2.15 19.79 -14.00
CA SER A 86 -3.10 20.05 -12.92
C SER A 86 -4.56 20.03 -13.40
N SER A 87 -4.83 20.62 -14.57
CA SER A 87 -6.18 20.63 -15.16
C SER A 87 -6.61 19.25 -15.66
N ASP A 88 -5.66 18.47 -16.16
CA ASP A 88 -5.90 17.11 -16.63
C ASP A 88 -6.23 16.17 -15.46
N LEU A 89 -5.51 16.33 -14.34
CA LEU A 89 -5.80 15.61 -13.10
C LEU A 89 -7.16 16.04 -12.51
N MET A 90 -7.51 17.33 -12.58
CA MET A 90 -8.81 17.81 -12.12
C MET A 90 -9.96 17.20 -12.90
N ARG A 91 -9.85 17.09 -14.22
CA ARG A 91 -10.87 16.39 -15.02
C ARG A 91 -11.16 14.99 -14.54
N PHE A 92 -10.11 14.25 -14.13
CA PHE A 92 -10.27 12.94 -13.53
C PHE A 92 -11.07 13.02 -12.21
N THR A 93 -10.69 13.90 -11.30
CA THR A 93 -11.36 14.00 -9.99
C THR A 93 -12.80 14.49 -10.07
N GLU A 94 -13.15 15.24 -11.11
CA GLU A 94 -14.49 15.79 -11.34
C GLU A 94 -15.43 14.80 -12.02
N GLU A 95 -14.91 13.79 -12.71
CA GLU A 95 -15.76 12.78 -13.32
C GLU A 95 -16.57 12.04 -12.25
N ARG A 96 -17.90 11.99 -12.46
CA ARG A 96 -18.85 11.42 -11.50
C ARG A 96 -18.50 9.97 -11.09
N VAL A 97 -17.94 9.20 -12.02
CA VAL A 97 -17.56 7.82 -11.74
C VAL A 97 -16.42 7.78 -10.72
N TRP A 98 -15.40 8.62 -10.89
CA TRP A 98 -14.22 8.60 -10.03
C TRP A 98 -14.45 9.29 -8.69
N SER A 99 -15.20 10.39 -8.68
CA SER A 99 -15.60 11.02 -7.42
C SER A 99 -16.49 10.10 -6.57
N GLY A 100 -17.46 9.42 -7.19
CA GLY A 100 -18.28 8.43 -6.49
C GLY A 100 -17.49 7.21 -6.00
N LEU A 101 -16.49 6.76 -6.77
CA LEU A 101 -15.56 5.72 -6.33
C LEU A 101 -14.74 6.19 -5.11
N GLN A 102 -14.25 7.44 -5.13
CA GLN A 102 -13.51 8.00 -4.00
C GLN A 102 -14.35 8.07 -2.74
N GLU A 103 -15.58 8.53 -2.83
CA GLU A 103 -16.52 8.53 -1.70
C GLU A 103 -16.73 7.12 -1.14
N HIS A 104 -16.86 6.13 -2.02
CA HIS A 104 -16.99 4.74 -1.60
C HIS A 104 -15.71 4.22 -0.93
N ILE A 105 -14.53 4.49 -1.50
CA ILE A 105 -13.23 4.15 -0.89
C ILE A 105 -13.12 4.76 0.50
N GLU A 106 -13.50 6.01 0.69
CA GLU A 106 -13.43 6.67 1.99
C GLU A 106 -14.41 6.09 3.01
N SER A 107 -15.56 5.62 2.55
CA SER A 107 -16.56 4.96 3.42
C SER A 107 -16.08 3.58 3.90
N VAL A 108 -15.42 2.83 3.02
CA VAL A 108 -14.93 1.46 3.32
C VAL A 108 -13.58 1.50 4.05
N PHE A 109 -12.71 2.42 3.66
CA PHE A 109 -11.35 2.57 4.19
C PHE A 109 -11.12 3.97 4.79
N PRO A 110 -11.88 4.36 5.84
CA PRO A 110 -11.70 5.67 6.47
C PRO A 110 -10.31 5.83 7.07
N GLN A 111 -9.73 4.72 7.53
CA GLN A 111 -8.38 4.62 8.08
C GLN A 111 -7.68 3.39 7.53
N LEU A 112 -6.37 3.48 7.33
CA LEU A 112 -5.53 2.40 6.83
C LEU A 112 -4.70 1.73 7.94
N THR A 113 -4.89 2.11 9.18
CA THR A 113 -4.11 1.64 10.34
C THR A 113 -4.00 0.11 10.45
N PRO A 114 -5.04 -0.70 10.18
CA PRO A 114 -4.89 -2.16 10.21
C PRO A 114 -3.87 -2.66 9.18
N PHE A 115 -3.90 -2.12 7.95
CA PHE A 115 -2.97 -2.47 6.87
C PHE A 115 -1.54 -2.00 7.19
N GLU A 116 -1.40 -0.80 7.75
CA GLU A 116 -0.13 -0.25 8.21
C GLU A 116 0.55 -1.17 9.23
N GLN A 117 -0.22 -1.69 10.18
CA GLN A 117 0.31 -2.59 11.21
C GLN A 117 0.83 -3.91 10.63
N GLU A 118 0.10 -4.49 9.68
CA GLU A 118 0.51 -5.74 9.02
C GLU A 118 1.72 -5.52 8.12
N LEU A 119 1.70 -4.47 7.28
CA LEU A 119 2.83 -4.13 6.43
C LEU A 119 4.08 -3.79 7.23
N ARG A 120 3.93 -3.08 8.34
CA ARG A 120 5.05 -2.79 9.24
C ARG A 120 5.74 -4.06 9.70
N LYS A 121 4.99 -5.09 10.11
CA LYS A 121 5.55 -6.38 10.49
C LYS A 121 6.27 -7.05 9.32
N GLY A 122 5.66 -7.07 8.14
CA GLY A 122 6.25 -7.63 6.93
C GLY A 122 7.53 -6.92 6.51
N LEU A 123 7.50 -5.59 6.48
CA LEU A 123 8.66 -4.78 6.06
C LEU A 123 9.83 -4.83 7.07
N LYS A 124 9.54 -4.92 8.37
CA LYS A 124 10.58 -5.18 9.38
C LYS A 124 11.25 -6.54 9.15
N ARG A 125 10.48 -7.60 8.84
CA ARG A 125 11.04 -8.90 8.48
C ARG A 125 11.85 -8.83 7.19
N PHE A 126 11.34 -8.13 6.19
CA PHE A 126 12.09 -7.88 4.96
C PHE A 126 13.44 -7.20 5.25
N ALA A 127 13.46 -6.15 6.05
CA ALA A 127 14.70 -5.48 6.45
C ALA A 127 15.68 -6.45 7.15
N TYR A 128 15.17 -7.30 8.04
CA TYR A 128 15.96 -8.28 8.76
C TYR A 128 16.61 -9.31 7.82
N PHE A 129 15.82 -9.94 6.94
CA PHE A 129 16.32 -11.01 6.08
C PHE A 129 17.16 -10.52 4.91
N PHE A 130 16.90 -9.33 4.40
CA PHE A 130 17.59 -8.76 3.25
C PHE A 130 18.59 -7.67 3.62
N ASN A 131 18.79 -7.43 4.91
CA ASN A 131 19.70 -6.38 5.43
C ASN A 131 19.44 -5.02 4.76
N ALA A 132 18.16 -4.69 4.58
CA ALA A 132 17.75 -3.47 3.89
C ALA A 132 17.89 -2.27 4.84
N ASN A 133 18.74 -1.32 4.49
CA ASN A 133 18.97 -0.11 5.27
C ASN A 133 17.89 0.95 5.05
N GLN A 134 17.15 0.85 3.94
CA GLN A 134 16.05 1.74 3.60
C GLN A 134 14.80 0.92 3.32
N LEU A 135 13.70 1.33 3.91
CA LEU A 135 12.39 0.73 3.70
C LEU A 135 11.51 1.70 2.91
N PRO A 136 10.59 1.18 2.07
CA PRO A 136 9.80 2.00 1.18
C PRO A 136 8.83 2.90 1.96
N ARG A 137 8.53 4.07 1.40
CA ARG A 137 7.37 4.87 1.75
C ARG A 137 6.13 4.19 1.16
N LEU A 138 5.00 4.35 1.82
CA LEU A 138 3.75 3.74 1.40
C LEU A 138 2.78 4.84 0.98
N ALA A 139 2.18 4.70 -0.20
CA ALA A 139 1.14 5.60 -0.66
C ALA A 139 -0.12 4.81 -1.02
N ALA A 140 -1.28 5.33 -0.64
CA ALA A 140 -2.57 4.83 -1.07
C ALA A 140 -3.17 5.81 -2.08
N TYR A 141 -3.61 5.31 -3.21
CA TYR A 141 -4.16 6.12 -4.29
C TYR A 141 -5.39 5.47 -4.92
N ASN A 142 -6.23 6.29 -5.54
CA ASN A 142 -7.33 5.84 -6.36
C ASN A 142 -6.84 5.74 -7.81
N SER A 143 -6.78 4.54 -8.37
CA SER A 143 -6.29 4.29 -9.73
C SER A 143 -7.35 4.37 -10.81
N GLY A 144 -8.59 4.69 -10.47
CA GLY A 144 -9.69 4.65 -11.44
C GLY A 144 -9.85 3.27 -12.09
N TYR A 145 -9.69 2.18 -11.33
CA TYR A 145 -9.66 0.79 -11.83
C TYR A 145 -8.52 0.48 -12.82
N ASN A 146 -7.57 1.36 -12.98
CA ASN A 146 -6.38 1.05 -13.76
C ASN A 146 -5.50 0.12 -12.94
N VAL A 147 -5.46 -1.16 -13.33
CA VAL A 147 -4.71 -2.19 -12.64
C VAL A 147 -3.47 -2.51 -13.46
N GLY A 148 -2.30 -2.27 -12.88
CA GLY A 148 -1.01 -2.62 -13.45
C GLY A 148 -0.04 -3.07 -12.37
N ILE A 149 0.95 -3.87 -12.75
CA ILE A 149 2.11 -4.14 -11.91
C ILE A 149 3.19 -3.17 -12.38
N TYR A 150 3.53 -2.22 -11.53
CA TYR A 150 4.59 -1.24 -11.78
C TYR A 150 5.84 -1.70 -11.02
N PRO A 151 6.99 -1.82 -11.70
CA PRO A 151 8.23 -2.30 -11.08
C PRO A 151 8.83 -1.31 -10.09
#